data_7d0c92901ec860f6b229706be9d91476
#
_entry.id   7d0c92901ec860f6b229706be9d91476
#
_cell.length_a   1.000
_cell.length_b   1.000
_cell.length_c   1.000
_cell.angle_alpha   90.00
_cell.angle_beta   90.00
_cell.angle_gamma   90.00
#
_symmetry.space_group_name_H-M   'P 1'
#
loop_
_entity.id
_entity.type
_entity.pdbx_description
1 polymer ?
#
loop_
_entity_poly.entity_id
_entity_poly.type
_entity_poly.pdbx_seq_one_letter_code
_entity_poly.pdbx_strand_id
1 'polypeptide(L)'
;MPGKVNPVICESMLQVCSQVIANDLSITLGGLGSVFELNLMLPLIAHNLLFSVNILSNSIKIFKIKLIDDLKADKQKCENYIEGSLAMCTSLVPLIGYDKAASIAYDAFKTGKTIREIVLEKDIIDKETVDKVLDPYSMIDPK
;
A
#
# COMPACT_ATOMS: atom_id res chain seq x y z
N MET A 1 -26.67 5.77 8.18
CA MET A 1 -27.08 4.35 8.09
C MET A 1 -26.41 3.58 9.23
N PRO A 2 -27.14 2.86 10.05
CA PRO A 2 -26.54 1.99 11.07
C PRO A 2 -25.62 0.94 10.40
N GLY A 3 -24.42 0.77 10.94
CA GLY A 3 -23.44 -0.20 10.42
C GLY A 3 -22.65 0.24 9.16
N LYS A 4 -22.94 1.41 8.58
CA LYS A 4 -22.12 1.97 7.50
C LYS A 4 -20.97 2.78 8.08
N VAL A 5 -19.75 2.31 7.90
CA VAL A 5 -18.53 3.02 8.26
C VAL A 5 -17.87 3.55 6.98
N ASN A 6 -17.75 4.88 6.87
CA ASN A 6 -17.03 5.51 5.76
C ASN A 6 -15.62 5.90 6.25
N PRO A 7 -14.60 5.84 5.39
CA PRO A 7 -13.24 6.29 5.72
C PRO A 7 -13.13 7.83 5.65
N VAL A 8 -13.92 8.53 6.46
CA VAL A 8 -14.12 10.00 6.39
C VAL A 8 -12.80 10.77 6.52
N ILE A 9 -11.87 10.29 7.32
CA ILE A 9 -10.55 10.94 7.50
C ILE A 9 -9.72 10.85 6.22
N CYS A 10 -9.75 9.71 5.51
CA CYS A 10 -9.09 9.56 4.21
C CYS A 10 -9.76 10.44 3.15
N GLU A 11 -11.10 10.46 3.11
CA GLU A 11 -11.87 11.30 2.19
C GLU A 11 -11.56 12.80 2.40
N SER A 12 -11.49 13.24 3.66
CA SER A 12 -11.12 14.60 4.01
C SER A 12 -9.70 14.96 3.56
N MET A 13 -8.75 14.05 3.75
CA MET A 13 -7.37 14.26 3.30
C MET A 13 -7.29 14.41 1.78
N LEU A 14 -8.02 13.60 1.02
CA LEU A 14 -8.08 13.71 -0.44
C LEU A 14 -8.63 15.06 -0.91
N GLN A 15 -9.65 15.59 -0.22
CA GLN A 15 -10.21 16.92 -0.50
C GLN A 15 -9.18 18.02 -0.23
N VAL A 16 -8.45 17.93 0.89
CA VAL A 16 -7.38 18.88 1.21
C VAL A 16 -6.25 18.84 0.17
N CYS A 17 -5.82 17.63 -0.24
CA CYS A 17 -4.81 17.50 -1.30
C CYS A 17 -5.29 18.12 -2.61
N SER A 18 -6.54 17.92 -3.00
CA SER A 18 -7.12 18.52 -4.20
C SER A 18 -7.15 20.05 -4.11
N GLN A 19 -7.50 20.61 -2.95
CA GLN A 19 -7.49 22.06 -2.73
C GLN A 19 -6.07 22.63 -2.81
N VAL A 20 -5.08 21.95 -2.24
CA VAL A 20 -3.68 22.39 -2.33
C VAL A 20 -3.18 22.42 -3.76
N ILE A 21 -3.52 21.41 -4.57
CA ILE A 21 -3.18 21.39 -6.01
C ILE A 21 -3.84 22.54 -6.75
N ALA A 22 -5.10 22.85 -6.46
CA ALA A 22 -5.80 23.99 -7.06
C ALA A 22 -5.19 25.34 -6.66
N ASN A 23 -4.76 25.48 -5.41
CA ASN A 23 -4.06 26.67 -4.92
C ASN A 23 -2.69 26.85 -5.59
N ASP A 24 -1.95 25.75 -5.83
CA ASP A 24 -0.67 25.77 -6.57
C ASP A 24 -0.83 26.28 -7.99
N LEU A 25 -1.90 25.87 -8.68
CA LEU A 25 -2.24 26.43 -9.98
C LEU A 25 -2.51 27.94 -9.91
N SER A 26 -3.22 28.41 -8.88
CA SER A 26 -3.48 29.85 -8.67
C SER A 26 -2.17 30.63 -8.43
N ILE A 27 -1.23 30.05 -7.69
CA ILE A 27 0.10 30.61 -7.46
C ILE A 27 0.88 30.70 -8.77
N THR A 28 0.87 29.65 -9.57
CA THR A 28 1.53 29.60 -10.88
C THR A 28 1.00 30.68 -11.82
N LEU A 29 -0.33 30.80 -11.92
CA LEU A 29 -0.97 31.84 -12.73
C LEU A 29 -0.64 33.25 -12.22
N GLY A 30 -0.55 33.45 -10.91
CA GLY A 30 -0.13 34.68 -10.28
C GLY A 30 1.29 35.10 -10.67
N GLY A 31 2.17 34.15 -10.95
CA GLY A 31 3.54 34.42 -11.43
C GLY A 31 3.64 34.89 -12.86
N LEU A 32 2.62 34.63 -13.71
CA LEU A 32 2.65 34.97 -15.13
C LEU A 32 2.46 36.47 -15.41
N GLY A 33 1.85 37.22 -14.50
CA GLY A 33 1.51 38.63 -14.65
C GLY A 33 2.52 39.64 -14.15
N SER A 34 3.73 39.23 -13.81
CA SER A 34 4.81 40.10 -13.31
C SER A 34 5.35 41.03 -14.37
N VAL A 35 5.59 42.28 -13.98
CA VAL A 35 6.29 43.29 -14.81
C VAL A 35 7.52 43.74 -14.01
N PHE A 36 8.69 43.22 -14.36
CA PHE A 36 9.93 43.34 -13.57
C PHE A 36 9.71 42.91 -12.11
N GLU A 37 10.06 43.72 -11.13
CA GLU A 37 9.86 43.45 -9.72
C GLU A 37 8.45 43.78 -9.21
N LEU A 38 7.56 44.29 -10.06
CA LEU A 38 6.18 44.64 -9.71
C LEU A 38 5.26 43.46 -10.04
N ASN A 39 4.86 42.71 -9.03
CA ASN A 39 3.87 41.66 -9.16
C ASN A 39 2.56 42.04 -8.45
N LEU A 40 1.52 42.36 -9.26
CA LEU A 40 0.20 42.74 -8.77
C LEU A 40 -0.54 41.57 -8.09
N MET A 41 -0.10 40.33 -8.32
CA MET A 41 -0.74 39.10 -7.82
C MET A 41 -0.18 38.62 -6.50
N LEU A 42 0.76 39.35 -5.87
CA LEU A 42 1.34 38.96 -4.57
C LEU A 42 0.31 38.63 -3.48
N PRO A 43 -0.81 39.36 -3.31
CA PRO A 43 -1.83 39.00 -2.34
C PRO A 43 -2.50 37.66 -2.63
N LEU A 44 -2.75 37.32 -3.90
CA LEU A 44 -3.30 36.04 -4.32
C LEU A 44 -2.33 34.90 -4.04
N ILE A 45 -1.05 35.09 -4.38
CA ILE A 45 0.00 34.10 -4.16
C ILE A 45 0.15 33.84 -2.66
N ALA A 46 0.29 34.90 -1.85
CA ALA A 46 0.46 34.78 -0.41
C ALA A 46 -0.75 34.08 0.25
N HIS A 47 -1.99 34.47 -0.15
CA HIS A 47 -3.19 33.83 0.38
C HIS A 47 -3.20 32.32 0.10
N ASN A 48 -3.03 31.93 -1.16
CA ASN A 48 -3.11 30.52 -1.55
C ASN A 48 -1.99 29.68 -0.93
N LEU A 49 -0.78 30.22 -0.82
CA LEU A 49 0.35 29.54 -0.18
C LEU A 49 0.08 29.33 1.32
N LEU A 50 -0.25 30.39 2.04
CA LEU A 50 -0.49 30.31 3.50
C LEU A 50 -1.72 29.46 3.83
N PHE A 51 -2.76 29.56 3.03
CA PHE A 51 -3.96 28.71 3.15
C PHE A 51 -3.62 27.23 2.95
N SER A 52 -2.83 26.89 1.94
CA SER A 52 -2.38 25.53 1.65
C SER A 52 -1.57 24.95 2.83
N VAL A 53 -0.63 25.70 3.35
CA VAL A 53 0.18 25.29 4.53
C VAL A 53 -0.73 25.04 5.74
N ASN A 54 -1.68 25.92 5.99
CA ASN A 54 -2.58 25.81 7.14
C ASN A 54 -3.49 24.59 7.05
N ILE A 55 -4.21 24.39 5.92
CA ILE A 55 -5.13 23.28 5.77
C ILE A 55 -4.39 21.94 5.77
N LEU A 56 -3.23 21.85 5.11
CA LEU A 56 -2.43 20.63 5.04
C LEU A 56 -1.86 20.27 6.43
N SER A 57 -1.28 21.24 7.14
CA SER A 57 -0.74 21.02 8.48
C SER A 57 -1.82 20.53 9.46
N ASN A 58 -2.99 21.14 9.45
CA ASN A 58 -4.09 20.73 10.33
C ASN A 58 -4.64 19.35 9.95
N SER A 59 -4.78 19.06 8.65
CA SER A 59 -5.24 17.76 8.17
C SER A 59 -4.27 16.63 8.53
N ILE A 60 -2.96 16.85 8.41
CA ILE A 60 -1.95 15.85 8.81
C ILE A 60 -2.05 15.53 10.29
N LYS A 61 -2.24 16.54 11.15
CA LYS A 61 -2.42 16.34 12.60
C LYS A 61 -3.67 15.48 12.89
N ILE A 62 -4.80 15.81 12.25
CA ILE A 62 -6.05 15.06 12.41
C ILE A 62 -5.89 13.64 11.88
N PHE A 63 -5.28 13.48 10.70
CA PHE A 63 -5.02 12.19 10.05
C PHE A 63 -4.19 11.28 10.95
N LYS A 64 -3.11 11.82 11.54
CA LYS A 64 -2.30 11.09 12.51
C LYS A 64 -3.14 10.61 13.69
N ILE A 65 -3.80 11.54 14.38
CA ILE A 65 -4.50 11.25 15.65
C ILE A 65 -5.74 10.34 15.45
N LYS A 66 -6.47 10.54 14.33
CA LYS A 66 -7.76 9.86 14.12
C LYS A 66 -7.68 8.60 13.27
N LEU A 67 -6.54 8.35 12.62
CA LEU A 67 -6.36 7.19 11.76
C LEU A 67 -5.08 6.42 12.11
N ILE A 68 -3.90 7.10 12.06
CA ILE A 68 -2.63 6.37 12.12
C ILE A 68 -2.35 5.82 13.52
N ASP A 69 -2.58 6.62 14.58
CA ASP A 69 -2.21 6.25 15.95
C ASP A 69 -2.96 4.98 16.44
N ASP A 70 -4.16 4.73 15.94
CA ASP A 70 -4.98 3.55 16.30
C ASP A 70 -4.97 2.43 15.24
N LEU A 71 -4.17 2.59 14.17
CA LEU A 71 -4.14 1.62 13.08
C LEU A 71 -3.54 0.29 13.55
N LYS A 72 -4.29 -0.79 13.37
CA LYS A 72 -3.85 -2.15 13.70
C LYS A 72 -3.97 -3.05 12.48
N ALA A 73 -2.93 -3.82 12.23
CA ALA A 73 -2.98 -4.83 11.18
C ALA A 73 -3.92 -5.97 11.58
N ASP A 74 -4.76 -6.41 10.66
CA ASP A 74 -5.46 -7.69 10.76
C ASP A 74 -4.47 -8.80 10.43
N LYS A 75 -3.81 -9.31 11.48
CA LYS A 75 -2.74 -10.30 11.34
C LYS A 75 -3.20 -11.55 10.61
N GLN A 76 -4.38 -12.07 10.97
CA GLN A 76 -4.92 -13.26 10.33
C GLN A 76 -5.13 -13.07 8.83
N LYS A 77 -5.64 -11.91 8.44
CA LYS A 77 -5.86 -11.59 7.03
C LYS A 77 -4.54 -11.43 6.27
N CYS A 78 -3.54 -10.81 6.90
CA CYS A 78 -2.21 -10.68 6.32
C CYS A 78 -1.56 -12.06 6.13
N GLU A 79 -1.61 -12.94 7.11
CA GLU A 79 -1.11 -14.31 7.04
C GLU A 79 -1.82 -15.11 5.93
N ASN A 80 -3.15 -14.99 5.83
CA ASN A 80 -3.91 -15.66 4.78
C ASN A 80 -3.52 -15.16 3.38
N TYR A 81 -3.22 -13.88 3.20
CA TYR A 81 -2.74 -13.34 1.92
C TYR A 81 -1.36 -13.87 1.55
N ILE A 82 -0.47 -14.04 2.53
CA ILE A 82 0.86 -14.60 2.29
C ILE A 82 0.72 -16.08 1.88
N GLU A 83 0.02 -16.88 2.68
CA GLU A 83 -0.17 -18.31 2.43
C GLU A 83 -0.90 -18.58 1.11
N GLY A 84 -1.87 -17.73 0.74
CA GLY A 84 -2.59 -17.81 -0.54
C GLY A 84 -1.80 -17.29 -1.76
N SER A 85 -0.61 -16.72 -1.56
CA SER A 85 0.19 -16.17 -2.66
C SER A 85 0.89 -17.26 -3.47
N LEU A 86 0.69 -17.24 -4.79
CA LEU A 86 1.43 -18.14 -5.70
C LEU A 86 2.93 -17.84 -5.73
N ALA A 87 3.37 -16.66 -5.30
CA ALA A 87 4.78 -16.30 -5.22
C ALA A 87 5.56 -17.21 -4.23
N MET A 88 4.87 -17.83 -3.28
CA MET A 88 5.46 -18.80 -2.34
C MET A 88 6.15 -19.96 -3.05
N CYS A 89 5.71 -20.33 -4.28
CA CYS A 89 6.33 -21.40 -5.05
C CYS A 89 7.79 -21.13 -5.41
N THR A 90 8.22 -19.86 -5.45
CA THR A 90 9.60 -19.49 -5.78
C THR A 90 10.62 -20.07 -4.80
N SER A 91 10.25 -20.18 -3.53
CA SER A 91 11.11 -20.76 -2.50
C SER A 91 11.35 -22.27 -2.67
N LEU A 92 10.50 -22.94 -3.46
CA LEU A 92 10.64 -24.35 -3.77
C LEU A 92 11.64 -24.61 -4.91
N VAL A 93 11.92 -23.60 -5.75
CA VAL A 93 12.78 -23.75 -6.94
C VAL A 93 14.15 -24.36 -6.65
N PRO A 94 14.88 -23.95 -5.59
CA PRO A 94 16.17 -24.56 -5.26
C PRO A 94 16.11 -26.05 -4.95
N LEU A 95 14.96 -26.57 -4.49
CA LEU A 95 14.78 -27.97 -4.06
C LEU A 95 14.27 -28.85 -5.19
N ILE A 96 13.29 -28.39 -5.95
CA ILE A 96 12.57 -29.21 -6.93
C ILE A 96 12.74 -28.77 -8.39
N GLY A 97 13.44 -27.66 -8.62
CA GLY A 97 13.61 -27.04 -9.93
C GLY A 97 12.42 -26.20 -10.39
N TYR A 98 12.69 -25.33 -11.38
CA TYR A 98 11.74 -24.34 -11.87
C TYR A 98 10.46 -24.96 -12.45
N ASP A 99 10.58 -25.97 -13.31
CA ASP A 99 9.43 -26.56 -14.02
C ASP A 99 8.44 -27.22 -13.07
N LYS A 100 8.95 -27.94 -12.05
CA LYS A 100 8.07 -28.53 -11.03
C LYS A 100 7.42 -27.46 -10.15
N ALA A 101 8.15 -26.42 -9.74
CA ALA A 101 7.58 -25.31 -8.99
C ALA A 101 6.49 -24.58 -9.80
N ALA A 102 6.72 -24.34 -11.09
CA ALA A 102 5.73 -23.73 -11.99
C ALA A 102 4.47 -24.62 -12.14
N SER A 103 4.62 -25.94 -12.23
CA SER A 103 3.49 -26.88 -12.28
C SER A 103 2.66 -26.82 -10.98
N ILE A 104 3.32 -26.76 -9.83
CA ILE A 104 2.63 -26.62 -8.52
C ILE A 104 1.85 -25.31 -8.45
N ALA A 105 2.44 -24.19 -8.89
CA ALA A 105 1.76 -22.90 -8.91
C ALA A 105 0.53 -22.92 -9.84
N TYR A 106 0.63 -23.57 -11.00
CA TYR A 106 -0.49 -23.73 -11.91
C TYR A 106 -1.62 -24.57 -11.29
N ASP A 107 -1.29 -25.68 -10.63
CA ASP A 107 -2.28 -26.52 -9.96
C ASP A 107 -2.95 -25.78 -8.79
N ALA A 108 -2.18 -25.03 -8.00
CA ALA A 108 -2.70 -24.17 -6.94
C ALA A 108 -3.69 -23.13 -7.49
N PHE A 109 -3.31 -22.44 -8.56
CA PHE A 109 -4.18 -21.47 -9.23
C PHE A 109 -5.48 -22.12 -9.72
N LYS A 110 -5.39 -23.30 -10.37
CA LYS A 110 -6.54 -23.99 -10.96
C LYS A 110 -7.50 -24.56 -9.91
N THR A 111 -6.98 -25.01 -8.78
CA THR A 111 -7.76 -25.66 -7.71
C THR A 111 -8.20 -24.71 -6.62
N GLY A 112 -7.62 -23.49 -6.54
CA GLY A 112 -7.84 -22.54 -5.45
C GLY A 112 -7.17 -22.94 -4.13
N LYS A 113 -6.27 -23.93 -4.16
CA LYS A 113 -5.49 -24.38 -3.01
C LYS A 113 -4.22 -23.58 -2.85
N THR A 114 -3.64 -23.62 -1.64
CA THR A 114 -2.33 -23.01 -1.38
C THR A 114 -1.20 -23.86 -1.98
N ILE A 115 -0.03 -23.25 -2.19
CA ILE A 115 1.18 -23.96 -2.61
C ILE A 115 1.52 -25.08 -1.63
N ARG A 116 1.40 -24.82 -0.33
CA ARG A 116 1.63 -25.79 0.75
C ARG A 116 0.72 -27.00 0.63
N GLU A 117 -0.58 -26.80 0.43
CA GLU A 117 -1.55 -27.87 0.27
C GLU A 117 -1.22 -28.77 -0.93
N ILE A 118 -0.88 -28.18 -2.08
CA ILE A 118 -0.54 -28.93 -3.29
C ILE A 118 0.74 -29.76 -3.10
N VAL A 119 1.78 -29.18 -2.46
CA VAL A 119 3.04 -29.89 -2.22
C VAL A 119 2.85 -31.10 -1.30
N LEU A 120 2.06 -30.93 -0.23
CA LEU A 120 1.75 -32.00 0.71
C LEU A 120 0.85 -33.06 0.11
N GLU A 121 -0.18 -32.69 -0.65
CA GLU A 121 -1.07 -33.67 -1.33
C GLU A 121 -0.33 -34.53 -2.35
N LYS A 122 0.66 -33.97 -3.03
CA LYS A 122 1.45 -34.69 -4.02
C LYS A 122 2.66 -35.43 -3.45
N ASP A 123 2.88 -35.33 -2.13
CA ASP A 123 4.00 -35.94 -1.42
C ASP A 123 5.38 -35.63 -2.08
N ILE A 124 5.54 -34.38 -2.53
CA ILE A 124 6.74 -33.95 -3.28
C ILE A 124 7.92 -33.72 -2.34
N ILE A 125 7.63 -33.19 -1.16
CA ILE A 125 8.59 -32.85 -0.10
C ILE A 125 7.93 -33.16 1.23
N ASP A 126 8.73 -33.63 2.20
CA ASP A 126 8.26 -33.89 3.56
C ASP A 126 7.77 -32.60 4.26
N LYS A 127 6.85 -32.80 5.20
CA LYS A 127 6.18 -31.69 5.89
C LYS A 127 7.15 -30.75 6.61
N GLU A 128 8.19 -31.30 7.25
CA GLU A 128 9.16 -30.49 8.01
C GLU A 128 9.93 -29.54 7.07
N THR A 129 10.35 -30.04 5.92
CA THR A 129 11.01 -29.24 4.88
C THR A 129 10.07 -28.21 4.29
N VAL A 130 8.80 -28.56 4.02
CA VAL A 130 7.78 -27.61 3.53
C VAL A 130 7.58 -26.47 4.50
N ASP A 131 7.42 -26.78 5.79
CA ASP A 131 7.19 -25.77 6.83
C ASP A 131 8.37 -24.80 6.96
N LYS A 132 9.60 -25.30 6.77
CA LYS A 132 10.82 -24.49 6.82
C LYS A 132 11.02 -23.61 5.57
N VAL A 133 10.75 -24.16 4.39
CA VAL A 133 11.00 -23.47 3.12
C VAL A 133 9.91 -22.46 2.77
N LEU A 134 8.67 -22.73 3.16
CA LEU A 134 7.53 -21.84 3.01
C LEU A 134 7.29 -20.95 4.24
N ASP A 135 8.27 -20.81 5.13
CA ASP A 135 8.21 -19.81 6.20
C ASP A 135 8.49 -18.41 5.62
N PRO A 136 7.51 -17.48 5.67
CA PRO A 136 7.67 -16.14 5.12
C PRO A 136 8.82 -15.36 5.74
N TYR A 137 9.11 -15.61 7.02
CA TYR A 137 10.20 -14.91 7.72
C TYR A 137 11.58 -15.32 7.19
N SER A 138 11.72 -16.55 6.72
CA SER A 138 12.96 -17.02 6.10
C SER A 138 13.26 -16.37 4.76
N MET A 139 12.25 -15.72 4.14
CA MET A 139 12.34 -15.11 2.81
C MET A 139 12.74 -13.62 2.85
N ILE A 140 12.63 -12.96 4.00
CA ILE A 140 12.88 -11.52 4.14
C ILE A 140 14.23 -11.19 4.74
N ASP A 141 14.93 -12.17 5.35
CA ASP A 141 16.29 -11.96 5.84
C ASP A 141 17.30 -12.25 4.72
N PRO A 142 18.07 -11.25 4.27
CA PRO A 142 19.16 -11.49 3.34
C PRO A 142 20.23 -12.34 4.04
N LYS A 143 20.51 -13.51 3.47
CA LYS A 143 21.63 -14.36 3.91
C LYS A 143 22.96 -13.81 3.41
#